data_72582fd9dceddbb38d0181daf9380580
#
_entry.id   72582fd9dceddbb38d0181daf9380580
#
_cell.length_a   1.000
_cell.length_b   1.000
_cell.length_c   1.000
_cell.angle_alpha   90.00
_cell.angle_beta   90.00
_cell.angle_gamma   90.00
#
_symmetry.space_group_name_H-M   'P 1'
#
loop_
_entity.id
_entity.type
_entity.pdbx_description
1 polymer ?
#
loop_
_entity_poly.entity_id
_entity_poly.type
_entity_poly.pdbx_seq_one_letter_code
_entity_poly.pdbx_strand_id
1 'polypeptide(L)'
;MVPKVTAKTTLLLLACLFLFELALILMVMAIYMKAERSFPTFLASKPGIVFLLAIGLLLLAGAIITYQYLATPQLHMRHLRSIVIINLVTTALLLLTVEITLRAKSVSSQEGEVLFGTVLRPLNWPKVALHYRGLIDHQSGQLSYLVHDDTLGWTVGPDKKKVDGLYSTDSNGIRISHSEMGFTKLGRKTPIALMGDSHTFGQEVAYEDTWGYMLEKSLGAEFQVLNFGVPGYGMDQAFLRFERNVRSWKPRILVYALNSGAINRALIVYPFFSRPDWNLPFSKPRLILQDGEVKTINIPALSGETIFIQPSVLDLPFLKYDIVYKQSDWQHKPYHFSYLARLFVSRFPRWSLVSPAVSDEALLSLNISILRAFVRSAEQSGVIPIVVHLPQPPEVERPALTRIGKQVLEKAHIQYVDLMPCLLKLNPADRLVPSGDHYSPHANAAIANCLRNAVNESLAIQKPGQSFGAQG
;
A
#
# COMPACT_ATOMS: atom_id res chain seq x y z
N MET A 1 25.71 -58.13 38.24
CA MET A 1 25.94 -57.38 37.00
C MET A 1 24.98 -56.21 36.97
N VAL A 2 25.51 -55.01 37.03
CA VAL A 2 24.67 -53.80 36.95
C VAL A 2 24.33 -53.58 35.46
N PRO A 3 23.04 -53.56 35.06
CA PRO A 3 22.67 -53.37 33.67
C PRO A 3 23.09 -51.96 33.23
N LYS A 4 23.94 -51.92 32.19
CA LYS A 4 24.41 -50.66 31.61
C LYS A 4 23.22 -49.91 30.96
N VAL A 5 23.14 -48.57 31.10
CA VAL A 5 22.21 -47.74 30.38
C VAL A 5 22.39 -48.05 28.87
N THR A 6 21.33 -48.50 28.21
CA THR A 6 21.40 -48.91 26.83
C THR A 6 21.52 -47.71 25.89
N ALA A 7 22.20 -47.88 24.73
CA ALA A 7 22.27 -46.86 23.70
C ALA A 7 20.88 -46.38 23.25
N LYS A 8 19.88 -47.31 23.29
CA LYS A 8 18.45 -46.98 23.00
C LYS A 8 17.86 -45.97 23.99
N THR A 9 18.13 -46.17 25.29
CA THR A 9 17.65 -45.23 26.35
C THR A 9 18.31 -43.86 26.19
N THR A 10 19.61 -43.83 25.92
CA THR A 10 20.33 -42.56 25.72
C THR A 10 19.79 -41.80 24.49
N LEU A 11 19.59 -42.52 23.35
CA LEU A 11 19.04 -41.92 22.14
C LEU A 11 17.62 -41.37 22.34
N LEU A 12 16.76 -42.11 23.09
CA LEU A 12 15.41 -41.68 23.40
C LEU A 12 15.42 -40.40 24.25
N LEU A 13 16.27 -40.31 25.26
CA LEU A 13 16.40 -39.11 26.09
C LEU A 13 16.89 -37.88 25.31
N LEU A 14 17.86 -38.07 24.39
CA LEU A 14 18.32 -37.01 23.50
C LEU A 14 17.20 -36.52 22.57
N ALA A 15 16.41 -37.44 22.01
CA ALA A 15 15.27 -37.09 21.18
C ALA A 15 14.19 -36.33 21.95
N CYS A 16 13.88 -36.77 23.21
CA CYS A 16 12.92 -36.08 24.04
C CYS A 16 13.37 -34.67 24.46
N LEU A 17 14.66 -34.49 24.77
CA LEU A 17 15.22 -33.16 25.08
C LEU A 17 15.15 -32.24 23.86
N PHE A 18 15.47 -32.75 22.68
CA PHE A 18 15.33 -31.98 21.43
C PHE A 18 13.88 -31.57 21.14
N LEU A 19 12.92 -32.50 21.33
CA LEU A 19 11.49 -32.18 21.21
C LEU A 19 11.04 -31.14 22.23
N PHE A 20 11.56 -31.17 23.43
CA PHE A 20 11.28 -30.19 24.48
C PHE A 20 11.78 -28.79 24.07
N GLU A 21 13.00 -28.69 23.57
CA GLU A 21 13.56 -27.42 23.06
C GLU A 21 12.76 -26.88 21.86
N LEU A 22 12.43 -27.75 20.91
CA LEU A 22 11.60 -27.39 19.76
C LEU A 22 10.21 -26.86 20.20
N ALA A 23 9.59 -27.51 21.15
CA ALA A 23 8.31 -27.11 21.69
C ALA A 23 8.39 -25.75 22.40
N LEU A 24 9.46 -25.47 23.15
CA LEU A 24 9.70 -24.15 23.76
C LEU A 24 9.83 -23.05 22.68
N ILE A 25 10.59 -23.31 21.61
CA ILE A 25 10.75 -22.39 20.50
C ILE A 25 9.39 -22.09 19.85
N LEU A 26 8.61 -23.13 19.52
CA LEU A 26 7.27 -22.99 18.93
C LEU A 26 6.31 -22.23 19.85
N MET A 27 6.38 -22.45 21.16
CA MET A 27 5.57 -21.72 22.15
C MET A 27 5.92 -20.24 22.19
N VAL A 28 7.21 -19.89 22.22
CA VAL A 28 7.67 -18.49 22.16
C VAL A 28 7.23 -17.84 20.86
N MET A 29 7.37 -18.54 19.73
CA MET A 29 6.89 -18.06 18.43
C MET A 29 5.39 -17.80 18.43
N ALA A 30 4.60 -18.71 18.95
CA ALA A 30 3.15 -18.57 19.03
C ALA A 30 2.73 -17.41 19.95
N ILE A 31 3.39 -17.24 21.10
CA ILE A 31 3.19 -16.08 21.99
C ILE A 31 3.56 -14.78 21.30
N TYR A 32 4.65 -14.76 20.55
CA TYR A 32 5.03 -13.59 19.76
C TYR A 32 3.96 -13.21 18.72
N MET A 33 3.31 -14.21 18.10
CA MET A 33 2.24 -14.02 17.12
C MET A 33 0.86 -13.77 17.76
N LYS A 34 0.73 -13.81 19.09
CA LYS A 34 -0.55 -13.63 19.80
C LYS A 34 -1.23 -12.30 19.44
N ALA A 35 -0.47 -11.22 19.23
CA ALA A 35 -0.98 -9.88 19.04
C ALA A 35 -1.97 -9.45 20.14
N GLU A 36 -2.77 -8.42 19.94
CA GLU A 36 -3.74 -7.89 20.92
C GLU A 36 -5.05 -8.72 21.00
N ARG A 37 -5.02 -10.00 20.62
CA ARG A 37 -6.21 -10.85 20.69
C ARG A 37 -6.51 -11.25 22.13
N SER A 38 -7.78 -11.33 22.47
CA SER A 38 -8.20 -11.98 23.73
C SER A 38 -7.70 -13.43 23.74
N PHE A 39 -7.42 -13.97 24.94
CA PHE A 39 -6.87 -15.32 25.06
C PHE A 39 -7.74 -16.40 24.37
N PRO A 40 -9.09 -16.38 24.50
CA PRO A 40 -9.95 -17.34 23.79
C PRO A 40 -9.84 -17.23 22.25
N THR A 41 -9.84 -16.03 21.71
CA THR A 41 -9.71 -15.82 20.24
C THR A 41 -8.31 -16.18 19.73
N PHE A 42 -7.28 -16.02 20.57
CA PHE A 42 -5.94 -16.49 20.27
C PHE A 42 -5.91 -18.02 20.16
N LEU A 43 -6.46 -18.76 21.14
CA LEU A 43 -6.46 -20.22 21.13
C LEU A 43 -7.17 -20.81 19.90
N ALA A 44 -8.22 -20.18 19.41
CA ALA A 44 -8.91 -20.56 18.18
C ALA A 44 -8.17 -20.20 16.88
N SER A 45 -7.07 -19.45 16.96
CA SER A 45 -6.28 -19.01 15.80
C SER A 45 -5.18 -20.02 15.43
N LYS A 46 -4.64 -19.93 14.18
CA LYS A 46 -3.49 -20.75 13.75
C LYS A 46 -2.30 -20.68 14.74
N PRO A 47 -1.85 -19.49 15.22
CA PRO A 47 -0.82 -19.42 16.27
C PRO A 47 -1.25 -20.09 17.59
N GLY A 48 -2.52 -19.98 17.98
CA GLY A 48 -3.03 -20.63 19.17
C GLY A 48 -3.01 -22.16 19.07
N ILE A 49 -3.34 -22.72 17.91
CA ILE A 49 -3.21 -24.16 17.65
C ILE A 49 -1.75 -24.60 17.79
N VAL A 50 -0.79 -23.84 17.22
CA VAL A 50 0.65 -24.13 17.38
C VAL A 50 1.07 -24.07 18.84
N PHE A 51 0.55 -23.12 19.62
CA PHE A 51 0.78 -23.00 21.06
C PHE A 51 0.28 -24.23 21.84
N LEU A 52 -0.94 -24.69 21.55
CA LEU A 52 -1.51 -25.90 22.20
C LEU A 52 -0.73 -27.16 21.83
N LEU A 53 -0.34 -27.29 20.55
CA LEU A 53 0.50 -28.42 20.10
C LEU A 53 1.88 -28.40 20.79
N ALA A 54 2.48 -27.22 20.95
CA ALA A 54 3.74 -27.08 21.68
C ALA A 54 3.61 -27.50 23.16
N ILE A 55 2.54 -27.10 23.83
CA ILE A 55 2.25 -27.56 25.20
C ILE A 55 2.11 -29.09 25.23
N GLY A 56 1.35 -29.69 24.31
CA GLY A 56 1.20 -31.13 24.19
C GLY A 56 2.55 -31.86 24.02
N LEU A 57 3.42 -31.36 23.17
CA LEU A 57 4.78 -31.87 22.97
C LEU A 57 5.63 -31.76 24.25
N LEU A 58 5.57 -30.63 24.95
CA LEU A 58 6.28 -30.44 26.24
C LEU A 58 5.82 -31.46 27.29
N LEU A 59 4.53 -31.65 27.43
CA LEU A 59 3.96 -32.61 28.37
C LEU A 59 4.37 -34.06 28.00
N LEU A 60 4.30 -34.42 26.73
CA LEU A 60 4.68 -35.75 26.25
C LEU A 60 6.19 -35.99 26.46
N ALA A 61 7.05 -35.05 26.10
CA ALA A 61 8.50 -35.16 26.31
C ALA A 61 8.83 -35.27 27.79
N GLY A 62 8.19 -34.45 28.65
CA GLY A 62 8.33 -34.51 30.10
C GLY A 62 7.89 -35.85 30.67
N ALA A 63 6.75 -36.40 30.25
CA ALA A 63 6.25 -37.70 30.67
C ALA A 63 7.21 -38.83 30.30
N ILE A 64 7.75 -38.83 29.07
CA ILE A 64 8.72 -39.84 28.61
C ILE A 64 10.01 -39.74 29.41
N ILE A 65 10.54 -38.53 29.65
CA ILE A 65 11.76 -38.33 30.45
C ILE A 65 11.53 -38.86 31.88
N THR A 66 10.40 -38.53 32.51
CA THR A 66 10.05 -38.98 33.84
C THR A 66 9.91 -40.50 33.92
N TYR A 67 9.21 -41.10 32.92
CA TYR A 67 9.09 -42.56 32.82
C TYR A 67 10.45 -43.22 32.70
N GLN A 68 11.33 -42.75 31.83
CA GLN A 68 12.68 -43.32 31.67
C GLN A 68 13.53 -43.17 32.94
N TYR A 69 13.39 -42.05 33.65
CA TYR A 69 14.08 -41.80 34.92
C TYR A 69 13.62 -42.82 35.98
N LEU A 70 12.32 -43.07 36.11
CA LEU A 70 11.74 -44.02 37.05
C LEU A 70 12.01 -45.47 36.66
N ALA A 71 11.94 -45.79 35.35
CA ALA A 71 12.13 -47.15 34.83
C ALA A 71 13.60 -47.59 34.80
N THR A 72 14.55 -46.65 34.93
CA THR A 72 15.98 -46.94 34.82
C THR A 72 16.70 -46.45 36.10
N PRO A 73 16.62 -47.19 37.23
CA PRO A 73 17.19 -46.79 38.52
C PRO A 73 18.71 -46.50 38.50
N GLN A 74 19.36 -46.92 37.43
CA GLN A 74 20.81 -46.79 37.22
C GLN A 74 21.16 -45.51 36.38
N LEU A 75 20.17 -44.70 36.03
CA LEU A 75 20.42 -43.44 35.35
C LEU A 75 21.06 -42.46 36.37
N HIS A 76 22.38 -42.64 36.58
CA HIS A 76 23.14 -41.78 37.49
C HIS A 76 23.09 -40.32 37.04
N MET A 77 22.99 -39.39 37.95
CA MET A 77 22.98 -37.94 37.67
C MET A 77 24.14 -37.50 36.75
N ARG A 78 25.27 -38.19 36.78
CA ARG A 78 26.40 -37.93 35.86
C ARG A 78 26.01 -38.20 34.38
N HIS A 79 25.34 -39.32 34.12
CA HIS A 79 24.89 -39.64 32.74
C HIS A 79 23.83 -38.70 32.23
N LEU A 80 22.87 -38.32 33.09
CA LEU A 80 21.85 -37.35 32.75
C LEU A 80 22.48 -35.99 32.39
N ARG A 81 23.43 -35.50 33.20
CA ARG A 81 24.20 -34.27 32.92
C ARG A 81 24.92 -34.33 31.58
N SER A 82 25.59 -35.46 31.29
CA SER A 82 26.27 -35.63 30.00
C SER A 82 25.32 -35.60 28.80
N ILE A 83 24.15 -36.24 28.91
CA ILE A 83 23.10 -36.25 27.91
C ILE A 83 22.58 -34.81 27.67
N VAL A 84 22.29 -34.07 28.73
CA VAL A 84 21.84 -32.66 28.63
C VAL A 84 22.94 -31.77 27.97
N ILE A 85 24.21 -31.92 28.38
CA ILE A 85 25.31 -31.15 27.80
C ILE A 85 25.45 -31.48 26.31
N ILE A 86 25.45 -32.75 25.93
CA ILE A 86 25.55 -33.14 24.52
C ILE A 86 24.37 -32.57 23.70
N ASN A 87 23.15 -32.62 24.24
CA ASN A 87 21.98 -32.05 23.58
C ASN A 87 22.13 -30.55 23.39
N LEU A 88 22.48 -29.79 24.46
CA LEU A 88 22.68 -28.33 24.36
C LEU A 88 23.77 -27.96 23.36
N VAL A 89 24.89 -28.69 23.36
CA VAL A 89 25.99 -28.45 22.41
C VAL A 89 25.53 -28.74 20.97
N THR A 90 24.82 -29.84 20.76
CA THR A 90 24.31 -30.21 19.44
C THR A 90 23.28 -29.17 18.94
N THR A 91 22.37 -28.74 19.78
CA THR A 91 21.39 -27.70 19.44
C THR A 91 22.07 -26.37 19.14
N ALA A 92 23.07 -25.99 19.96
CA ALA A 92 23.86 -24.77 19.70
C ALA A 92 24.58 -24.82 18.35
N LEU A 93 25.22 -25.97 18.02
CA LEU A 93 25.88 -26.17 16.73
C LEU A 93 24.89 -26.15 15.55
N LEU A 94 23.72 -26.76 15.70
CA LEU A 94 22.66 -26.68 14.69
C LEU A 94 22.17 -25.24 14.46
N LEU A 95 21.88 -24.52 15.55
CA LEU A 95 21.46 -23.12 15.45
C LEU A 95 22.55 -22.24 14.82
N LEU A 96 23.82 -22.48 15.17
CA LEU A 96 24.96 -21.77 14.56
C LEU A 96 25.08 -22.09 13.07
N THR A 97 24.90 -23.34 12.68
CA THR A 97 24.91 -23.77 11.27
C THR A 97 23.78 -23.10 10.49
N VAL A 98 22.57 -23.08 11.06
CA VAL A 98 21.42 -22.36 10.48
C VAL A 98 21.73 -20.88 10.33
N GLU A 99 22.24 -20.24 11.38
CA GLU A 99 22.59 -18.81 11.39
C GLU A 99 23.61 -18.48 10.30
N ILE A 100 24.70 -19.26 10.19
CA ILE A 100 25.72 -19.07 9.15
C ILE A 100 25.11 -19.25 7.75
N THR A 101 24.26 -20.27 7.58
CA THR A 101 23.60 -20.53 6.29
C THR A 101 22.68 -19.39 5.90
N LEU A 102 21.88 -18.87 6.83
CA LEU A 102 20.97 -17.74 6.58
C LEU A 102 21.76 -16.48 6.21
N ARG A 103 22.88 -16.20 6.93
CA ARG A 103 23.77 -15.07 6.58
C ARG A 103 24.34 -15.21 5.18
N ALA A 104 24.84 -16.40 4.82
CA ALA A 104 25.39 -16.65 3.49
C ALA A 104 24.37 -16.59 2.35
N LYS A 105 23.09 -16.84 2.65
CA LYS A 105 21.96 -16.77 1.68
C LYS A 105 21.30 -15.42 1.60
N SER A 106 21.61 -14.48 2.52
CA SER A 106 21.02 -13.14 2.47
C SER A 106 21.61 -12.33 1.32
N VAL A 107 20.74 -11.54 0.68
CA VAL A 107 21.11 -10.69 -0.45
C VAL A 107 20.85 -9.22 -0.03
N SER A 108 21.75 -8.33 -0.44
CA SER A 108 21.57 -6.90 -0.21
C SER A 108 20.48 -6.34 -1.13
N SER A 109 19.59 -5.52 -0.58
CA SER A 109 18.56 -4.78 -1.32
C SER A 109 18.61 -3.28 -0.97
N GLN A 110 17.79 -2.51 -1.65
CA GLN A 110 17.63 -1.07 -1.38
C GLN A 110 17.11 -0.75 0.03
N GLU A 111 16.35 -1.64 0.66
CA GLU A 111 15.78 -1.43 2.00
C GLU A 111 16.61 -2.08 3.12
N GLY A 112 17.59 -2.90 2.76
CA GLY A 112 18.40 -3.66 3.71
C GLY A 112 18.82 -5.00 3.16
N GLU A 113 18.59 -6.06 3.91
CA GLU A 113 18.91 -7.43 3.55
C GLU A 113 17.66 -8.23 3.27
N VAL A 114 17.66 -9.03 2.23
CA VAL A 114 16.54 -9.90 1.83
C VAL A 114 16.94 -11.35 2.00
N LEU A 115 16.05 -12.13 2.60
CA LEU A 115 16.20 -13.57 2.76
C LEU A 115 14.90 -14.27 2.36
N PHE A 116 14.97 -15.19 1.39
CA PHE A 116 13.80 -15.89 0.84
C PHE A 116 12.65 -14.95 0.44
N GLY A 117 12.96 -13.84 -0.23
CA GLY A 117 11.98 -12.84 -0.66
C GLY A 117 11.43 -11.95 0.47
N THR A 118 11.96 -12.07 1.69
CA THR A 118 11.54 -11.26 2.83
C THR A 118 12.61 -10.23 3.17
N VAL A 119 12.27 -8.95 3.17
CA VAL A 119 13.14 -7.88 3.66
C VAL A 119 13.28 -8.01 5.17
N LEU A 120 14.52 -8.14 5.64
CA LEU A 120 14.83 -8.36 7.06
C LEU A 120 14.84 -7.07 7.85
N ARG A 121 14.07 -7.03 8.94
CA ARG A 121 14.16 -5.93 9.92
C ARG A 121 15.39 -6.06 10.82
N PRO A 122 15.92 -4.94 11.29
CA PRO A 122 15.50 -3.58 11.00
C PRO A 122 15.84 -3.19 9.56
N LEU A 123 15.02 -2.29 9.00
CA LEU A 123 15.29 -1.65 7.71
C LEU A 123 16.53 -0.75 7.85
N ASN A 124 17.21 -0.53 6.74
CA ASN A 124 18.48 0.19 6.72
C ASN A 124 18.31 1.58 6.09
N TRP A 125 18.10 2.62 6.90
CA TRP A 125 17.91 3.97 6.38
C TRP A 125 19.06 4.47 5.48
N PRO A 126 20.35 4.30 5.82
CA PRO A 126 21.43 4.68 4.91
C PRO A 126 21.34 4.05 3.53
N LYS A 127 20.93 2.76 3.42
CA LYS A 127 20.73 2.10 2.12
C LYS A 127 19.53 2.67 1.36
N VAL A 128 18.41 2.86 2.05
CA VAL A 128 17.22 3.50 1.48
C VAL A 128 17.58 4.88 0.96
N ALA A 129 18.25 5.71 1.77
CA ALA A 129 18.64 7.05 1.37
C ALA A 129 19.60 7.05 0.18
N LEU A 130 20.56 6.13 0.14
CA LEU A 130 21.49 6.00 -0.98
C LEU A 130 20.75 5.60 -2.28
N HIS A 131 19.81 4.65 -2.20
CA HIS A 131 19.01 4.25 -3.34
C HIS A 131 18.21 5.42 -3.94
N TYR A 132 17.47 6.14 -3.08
CA TYR A 132 16.63 7.25 -3.55
C TYR A 132 17.44 8.44 -4.05
N ARG A 133 18.62 8.74 -3.47
CA ARG A 133 19.54 9.74 -4.03
C ARG A 133 19.98 9.36 -5.43
N GLY A 134 20.35 8.09 -5.66
CA GLY A 134 20.69 7.63 -7.00
C GLY A 134 19.55 7.77 -8.00
N LEU A 135 18.29 7.53 -7.61
CA LEU A 135 17.13 7.77 -8.47
C LEU A 135 16.96 9.25 -8.82
N ILE A 136 17.13 10.15 -7.85
CA ILE A 136 17.02 11.60 -8.01
C ILE A 136 18.11 12.09 -8.96
N ASP A 137 19.37 11.72 -8.71
CA ASP A 137 20.54 12.14 -9.50
C ASP A 137 20.40 11.75 -10.99
N HIS A 138 19.80 10.58 -11.26
CA HIS A 138 19.62 10.07 -12.62
C HIS A 138 18.22 10.33 -13.21
N GLN A 139 17.32 10.96 -12.48
CA GLN A 139 15.92 11.15 -12.87
C GLN A 139 15.26 9.87 -13.43
N SER A 140 15.49 8.75 -12.75
CA SER A 140 15.15 7.41 -13.23
C SER A 140 13.67 7.09 -13.05
N GLY A 141 13.14 6.19 -13.86
CA GLY A 141 11.79 5.64 -13.72
C GLY A 141 10.69 6.71 -13.82
N GLN A 142 9.85 6.81 -12.79
CA GLN A 142 8.74 7.78 -12.77
C GLN A 142 9.22 9.23 -12.66
N LEU A 143 10.44 9.50 -12.18
CA LEU A 143 11.02 10.83 -12.09
C LEU A 143 11.32 11.43 -13.47
N SER A 144 11.28 10.66 -14.54
CA SER A 144 11.38 11.18 -15.89
C SER A 144 10.20 12.08 -16.28
N TYR A 145 9.04 11.93 -15.64
CA TYR A 145 7.83 12.71 -15.89
C TYR A 145 7.13 13.25 -14.64
N LEU A 146 7.39 12.69 -13.46
CA LEU A 146 6.91 13.23 -12.19
C LEU A 146 7.97 14.15 -11.58
N VAL A 147 7.53 15.31 -11.11
CA VAL A 147 8.38 16.32 -10.48
C VAL A 147 7.86 16.68 -9.09
N HIS A 148 8.76 17.14 -8.23
CA HIS A 148 8.39 17.66 -6.92
C HIS A 148 7.47 18.89 -7.04
N ASP A 149 6.52 19.01 -6.12
CA ASP A 149 5.64 20.15 -5.95
C ASP A 149 5.38 20.41 -4.45
N ASP A 150 5.69 21.62 -4.00
CA ASP A 150 5.61 22.01 -2.58
C ASP A 150 4.19 21.83 -1.98
N THR A 151 3.16 21.97 -2.79
CA THR A 151 1.76 21.91 -2.32
C THR A 151 1.14 20.53 -2.51
N LEU A 152 1.54 19.81 -3.57
CA LEU A 152 0.96 18.53 -3.97
C LEU A 152 1.87 17.33 -3.63
N GLY A 153 3.13 17.60 -3.22
CA GLY A 153 4.16 16.58 -3.03
C GLY A 153 4.85 16.24 -4.34
N TRP A 154 4.10 15.83 -5.33
CA TRP A 154 4.55 15.64 -6.71
C TRP A 154 3.41 15.91 -7.69
N THR A 155 3.78 16.16 -8.92
CA THR A 155 2.84 16.31 -10.03
C THR A 155 3.47 15.79 -11.32
N VAL A 156 2.66 15.63 -12.35
CA VAL A 156 3.19 15.44 -13.71
C VAL A 156 3.83 16.75 -14.15
N GLY A 157 5.11 16.69 -14.53
CA GLY A 157 5.87 17.88 -14.90
C GLY A 157 5.45 18.44 -16.26
N PRO A 158 5.67 19.76 -16.48
CA PRO A 158 5.44 20.39 -17.76
C PRO A 158 6.47 19.91 -18.82
N ASP A 159 6.03 19.87 -20.08
CA ASP A 159 6.85 19.56 -21.27
C ASP A 159 7.72 18.30 -21.12
N LYS A 160 7.18 17.29 -20.42
CA LYS A 160 7.86 16.01 -20.21
C LYS A 160 7.56 15.03 -21.33
N LYS A 161 8.59 14.24 -21.64
CA LYS A 161 8.47 13.10 -22.55
C LYS A 161 9.23 11.94 -21.94
N LYS A 162 8.52 10.85 -21.66
CA LYS A 162 9.15 9.62 -21.19
C LYS A 162 10.04 9.02 -22.30
N VAL A 163 11.16 8.42 -21.90
CA VAL A 163 12.17 7.90 -22.84
C VAL A 163 11.60 6.89 -23.85
N ASP A 164 10.65 6.04 -23.42
CA ASP A 164 9.94 5.10 -24.29
C ASP A 164 8.85 5.75 -25.17
N GLY A 165 8.64 7.06 -25.05
CA GLY A 165 7.65 7.82 -25.80
C GLY A 165 6.20 7.60 -25.39
N LEU A 166 5.93 6.75 -24.37
CA LEU A 166 4.58 6.38 -23.95
C LEU A 166 3.82 7.56 -23.33
N TYR A 167 4.51 8.47 -22.64
CA TYR A 167 3.91 9.65 -22.00
C TYR A 167 4.52 10.92 -22.52
N SER A 168 3.66 11.85 -22.91
CA SER A 168 4.00 13.24 -23.21
C SER A 168 3.08 14.17 -22.44
N THR A 169 3.56 15.34 -22.04
CA THR A 169 2.79 16.36 -21.33
C THR A 169 2.99 17.72 -21.97
N ASP A 170 1.96 18.56 -21.90
CA ASP A 170 2.04 19.95 -22.33
C ASP A 170 2.72 20.85 -21.28
N SER A 171 2.80 22.15 -21.57
CA SER A 171 3.37 23.17 -20.67
C SER A 171 2.65 23.32 -19.32
N ASN A 172 1.47 22.71 -19.16
CA ASN A 172 0.70 22.69 -17.92
C ASN A 172 0.79 21.35 -17.19
N GLY A 173 1.60 20.40 -17.68
CA GLY A 173 1.71 19.06 -17.15
C GLY A 173 0.45 18.20 -17.40
N ILE A 174 -0.37 18.55 -18.40
CA ILE A 174 -1.52 17.76 -18.83
C ILE A 174 -1.05 16.72 -19.84
N ARG A 175 -1.52 15.48 -19.70
CA ARG A 175 -1.14 14.40 -20.61
C ARG A 175 -1.65 14.66 -22.03
N ILE A 176 -0.77 14.47 -23.01
CA ILE A 176 -1.01 14.67 -24.44
C ILE A 176 -0.47 13.49 -25.26
N SER A 177 -0.89 13.41 -26.52
CA SER A 177 -0.40 12.40 -27.48
C SER A 177 1.06 12.63 -27.89
N HIS A 178 1.39 13.87 -28.25
CA HIS A 178 2.70 14.26 -28.75
C HIS A 178 3.03 15.71 -28.39
N SER A 179 4.29 16.09 -28.48
CA SER A 179 4.81 17.39 -28.00
C SER A 179 4.23 18.63 -28.70
N GLU A 180 3.65 18.50 -29.88
CA GLU A 180 3.01 19.62 -30.60
C GLU A 180 1.55 19.83 -30.14
N MET A 181 0.97 18.89 -29.45
CA MET A 181 -0.35 19.02 -28.84
C MET A 181 -0.24 19.82 -27.55
N GLY A 182 -1.13 20.75 -27.32
CA GLY A 182 -1.19 21.51 -26.06
C GLY A 182 -2.56 22.13 -25.86
N PHE A 183 -2.89 22.41 -24.60
CA PHE A 183 -4.20 22.91 -24.19
C PHE A 183 -4.17 24.40 -23.77
N THR A 184 -3.16 25.16 -24.21
CA THR A 184 -3.03 26.59 -23.86
C THR A 184 -4.20 27.45 -24.32
N LYS A 185 -4.91 27.01 -25.39
CA LYS A 185 -6.11 27.68 -25.89
C LYS A 185 -7.17 26.63 -26.24
N LEU A 186 -8.22 26.59 -25.44
CA LEU A 186 -9.36 25.68 -25.66
C LEU A 186 -10.26 26.11 -26.82
N GLY A 187 -10.07 27.34 -27.34
CA GLY A 187 -10.93 27.88 -28.37
C GLY A 187 -12.38 27.98 -27.91
N ARG A 188 -13.30 27.43 -28.73
CA ARG A 188 -14.73 27.38 -28.40
C ARG A 188 -15.16 26.07 -27.73
N LYS A 189 -14.21 25.17 -27.48
CA LYS A 189 -14.54 23.86 -26.89
C LYS A 189 -14.89 23.98 -25.41
N THR A 190 -15.83 23.16 -24.99
CA THR A 190 -16.24 23.04 -23.59
C THR A 190 -15.28 22.09 -22.85
N PRO A 191 -14.54 22.56 -21.82
CA PRO A 191 -13.59 21.70 -21.12
C PRO A 191 -14.28 20.76 -20.13
N ILE A 192 -13.82 19.53 -20.11
CA ILE A 192 -14.16 18.49 -19.14
C ILE A 192 -12.88 18.08 -18.45
N ALA A 193 -12.79 18.23 -17.13
CA ALA A 193 -11.61 17.84 -16.36
C ALA A 193 -11.75 16.43 -15.81
N LEU A 194 -10.70 15.60 -15.97
CA LEU A 194 -10.59 14.30 -15.33
C LEU A 194 -9.62 14.38 -14.16
N MET A 195 -10.02 13.88 -13.01
CA MET A 195 -9.22 13.85 -11.78
C MET A 195 -9.15 12.42 -11.24
N GLY A 196 -8.00 12.05 -10.72
CA GLY A 196 -7.75 10.74 -10.15
C GLY A 196 -6.26 10.40 -10.09
N ASP A 197 -5.97 9.12 -10.06
CA ASP A 197 -4.61 8.59 -9.95
C ASP A 197 -4.05 8.03 -11.29
N SER A 198 -3.19 7.01 -11.22
CA SER A 198 -2.59 6.36 -12.39
C SER A 198 -3.62 5.75 -13.37
N HIS A 199 -4.76 5.28 -12.87
CA HIS A 199 -5.83 4.75 -13.72
C HIS A 199 -6.52 5.87 -14.52
N THR A 200 -6.61 7.07 -13.97
CA THR A 200 -7.10 8.25 -14.69
C THR A 200 -6.04 8.79 -15.64
N PHE A 201 -4.79 8.85 -15.19
CA PHE A 201 -3.66 9.22 -16.05
C PHE A 201 -3.56 8.31 -17.27
N GLY A 202 -3.96 7.05 -17.15
CA GLY A 202 -3.84 6.00 -18.17
C GLY A 202 -2.42 5.43 -18.21
N GLN A 203 -1.90 5.03 -17.05
CA GLN A 203 -0.57 4.44 -16.98
C GLN A 203 -0.53 3.12 -17.76
N GLU A 204 0.62 2.84 -18.41
CA GLU A 204 0.92 1.65 -19.22
C GLU A 204 0.16 1.53 -20.56
N VAL A 205 -0.60 2.55 -20.95
CA VAL A 205 -1.23 2.59 -22.28
C VAL A 205 -0.87 3.87 -23.03
N ALA A 206 -0.99 3.87 -24.36
CA ALA A 206 -0.84 5.07 -25.18
C ALA A 206 -1.93 6.11 -24.85
N TYR A 207 -1.72 7.36 -25.25
CA TYR A 207 -2.70 8.44 -25.01
C TYR A 207 -4.06 8.10 -25.62
N GLU A 208 -4.04 7.60 -26.84
CA GLU A 208 -5.22 7.25 -27.62
C GLU A 208 -6.00 6.06 -27.00
N ASP A 209 -5.35 5.25 -26.19
CA ASP A 209 -5.90 4.11 -25.47
C ASP A 209 -6.40 4.46 -24.08
N THR A 210 -6.32 5.73 -23.67
CA THR A 210 -6.88 6.16 -22.38
C THR A 210 -8.39 6.35 -22.45
N TRP A 211 -9.08 6.04 -21.36
CA TRP A 211 -10.52 6.28 -21.30
C TRP A 211 -10.88 7.77 -21.43
N GLY A 212 -9.97 8.69 -21.05
CA GLY A 212 -10.17 10.12 -21.23
C GLY A 212 -10.21 10.55 -22.69
N TYR A 213 -9.27 10.07 -23.49
CA TYR A 213 -9.27 10.32 -24.93
C TYR A 213 -10.47 9.70 -25.65
N MET A 214 -10.78 8.43 -25.32
CA MET A 214 -11.93 7.74 -25.89
C MET A 214 -13.26 8.41 -25.51
N LEU A 215 -13.37 8.93 -24.29
CA LEU A 215 -14.52 9.74 -23.86
C LEU A 215 -14.65 11.01 -24.72
N GLU A 216 -13.57 11.77 -24.91
CA GLU A 216 -13.55 12.96 -25.76
C GLU A 216 -14.08 12.64 -27.17
N LYS A 217 -13.54 11.59 -27.79
CA LYS A 217 -13.97 11.15 -29.13
C LYS A 217 -15.46 10.79 -29.18
N SER A 218 -15.98 10.20 -28.12
CA SER A 218 -17.40 9.78 -28.06
C SER A 218 -18.38 10.93 -27.79
N LEU A 219 -17.89 12.03 -27.20
CA LEU A 219 -18.71 13.21 -26.88
C LEU A 219 -18.86 14.18 -28.07
N GLY A 220 -17.85 14.24 -28.96
CA GLY A 220 -17.88 15.10 -30.15
C GLY A 220 -16.89 16.28 -30.09
N ALA A 221 -16.81 17.00 -31.20
CA ALA A 221 -15.77 18.02 -31.43
C ALA A 221 -15.91 19.28 -30.56
N GLU A 222 -17.08 19.51 -29.97
CA GLU A 222 -17.39 20.64 -29.10
C GLU A 222 -16.82 20.49 -27.69
N PHE A 223 -16.30 19.30 -27.31
CA PHE A 223 -15.72 19.06 -26.03
C PHE A 223 -14.19 18.90 -26.09
N GLN A 224 -13.53 19.24 -24.98
CA GLN A 224 -12.12 18.99 -24.76
C GLN A 224 -11.93 18.31 -23.40
N VAL A 225 -11.41 17.11 -23.40
CA VAL A 225 -11.12 16.39 -22.17
C VAL A 225 -9.69 16.67 -21.71
N LEU A 226 -9.54 17.21 -20.51
CA LEU A 226 -8.27 17.56 -19.89
C LEU A 226 -7.95 16.54 -18.80
N ASN A 227 -6.91 15.73 -19.00
CA ASN A 227 -6.55 14.67 -18.08
C ASN A 227 -5.55 15.17 -17.02
N PHE A 228 -6.06 15.47 -15.84
CA PHE A 228 -5.29 15.88 -14.65
C PHE A 228 -4.98 14.71 -13.70
N GLY A 229 -5.17 13.46 -14.11
CA GLY A 229 -4.77 12.29 -13.33
C GLY A 229 -3.27 12.29 -13.03
N VAL A 230 -2.86 11.85 -11.83
CA VAL A 230 -1.45 11.76 -11.45
C VAL A 230 -1.18 10.41 -10.78
N PRO A 231 -0.20 9.65 -11.27
CA PRO A 231 0.20 8.40 -10.65
C PRO A 231 0.46 8.54 -9.14
N GLY A 232 -0.12 7.64 -8.36
CA GLY A 232 0.09 7.56 -6.92
C GLY A 232 -0.74 8.52 -6.06
N TYR A 233 -1.61 9.36 -6.62
CA TYR A 233 -2.40 10.32 -5.85
C TYR A 233 -3.39 9.66 -4.89
N GLY A 234 -3.50 10.24 -3.69
CA GLY A 234 -4.61 10.05 -2.77
C GLY A 234 -5.75 11.02 -3.03
N MET A 235 -6.87 10.83 -2.33
CA MET A 235 -8.02 11.76 -2.41
C MET A 235 -7.65 13.20 -2.02
N ASP A 236 -6.82 13.34 -1.02
CA ASP A 236 -6.31 14.62 -0.53
C ASP A 236 -5.54 15.39 -1.61
N GLN A 237 -4.63 14.73 -2.31
CA GLN A 237 -3.87 15.34 -3.40
C GLN A 237 -4.76 15.70 -4.60
N ALA A 238 -5.72 14.83 -4.95
CA ALA A 238 -6.67 15.13 -6.02
C ALA A 238 -7.49 16.39 -5.68
N PHE A 239 -7.98 16.53 -4.44
CA PHE A 239 -8.69 17.72 -4.00
C PHE A 239 -7.81 18.97 -4.04
N LEU A 240 -6.60 18.92 -3.47
CA LEU A 240 -5.66 20.06 -3.50
C LEU A 240 -5.28 20.47 -4.93
N ARG A 241 -5.11 19.50 -5.85
CA ARG A 241 -4.84 19.78 -7.25
C ARG A 241 -6.01 20.47 -7.94
N PHE A 242 -7.25 20.07 -7.62
CA PHE A 242 -8.43 20.75 -8.14
C PHE A 242 -8.42 22.23 -7.73
N GLU A 243 -8.26 22.51 -6.45
CA GLU A 243 -8.24 23.88 -5.92
C GLU A 243 -7.17 24.75 -6.56
N ARG A 244 -5.97 24.20 -6.74
CA ARG A 244 -4.79 24.94 -7.19
C ARG A 244 -4.73 25.11 -8.70
N ASN A 245 -4.96 24.06 -9.46
CA ASN A 245 -4.64 24.01 -10.89
C ASN A 245 -5.86 23.87 -11.79
N VAL A 246 -6.82 23.01 -11.42
CA VAL A 246 -7.89 22.60 -12.35
C VAL A 246 -9.02 23.62 -12.40
N ARG A 247 -9.35 24.21 -11.28
CA ARG A 247 -10.42 25.19 -11.14
C ARG A 247 -10.23 26.41 -12.07
N SER A 248 -9.00 26.84 -12.31
CA SER A 248 -8.68 27.97 -13.21
C SER A 248 -9.03 27.72 -14.68
N TRP A 249 -9.11 26.45 -15.10
CA TRP A 249 -9.55 26.06 -16.43
C TRP A 249 -11.05 26.18 -16.65
N LYS A 250 -11.82 26.45 -15.58
CA LYS A 250 -13.28 26.57 -15.57
C LYS A 250 -13.95 25.40 -16.32
N PRO A 251 -13.63 24.15 -15.99
CA PRO A 251 -14.26 23.03 -16.67
C PRO A 251 -15.77 23.05 -16.42
N ARG A 252 -16.53 22.68 -17.45
CA ARG A 252 -17.98 22.54 -17.31
C ARG A 252 -18.32 21.35 -16.41
N ILE A 253 -17.57 20.25 -16.58
CA ILE A 253 -17.72 19.01 -15.83
C ILE A 253 -16.37 18.64 -15.22
N LEU A 254 -16.42 18.16 -13.98
CA LEU A 254 -15.33 17.49 -13.30
C LEU A 254 -15.69 16.00 -13.14
N VAL A 255 -14.99 15.10 -13.81
CA VAL A 255 -15.07 13.66 -13.55
C VAL A 255 -14.00 13.29 -12.54
N TYR A 256 -14.40 12.97 -11.32
CA TYR A 256 -13.51 12.50 -10.27
C TYR A 256 -13.59 10.98 -10.13
N ALA A 257 -12.54 10.28 -10.59
CA ALA A 257 -12.46 8.82 -10.52
C ALA A 257 -11.80 8.39 -9.21
N LEU A 258 -12.61 7.84 -8.31
CA LEU A 258 -12.21 7.36 -6.99
C LEU A 258 -12.02 5.84 -7.00
N ASN A 259 -10.90 5.37 -6.47
CA ASN A 259 -10.64 3.97 -6.17
C ASN A 259 -10.24 3.76 -4.71
N SER A 260 -10.30 2.51 -4.24
CA SER A 260 -9.97 2.15 -2.86
C SER A 260 -8.52 2.46 -2.47
N GLY A 261 -7.59 2.43 -3.42
CA GLY A 261 -6.19 2.80 -3.17
C GLY A 261 -6.01 4.28 -2.83
N ALA A 262 -6.76 5.17 -3.48
CA ALA A 262 -6.72 6.61 -3.21
C ALA A 262 -7.16 6.93 -1.77
N ILE A 263 -8.08 6.16 -1.20
CA ILE A 263 -8.56 6.27 0.18
C ILE A 263 -7.43 6.01 1.18
N ASN A 264 -6.70 4.92 1.00
CA ASN A 264 -5.58 4.57 1.88
C ASN A 264 -4.41 5.55 1.71
N ARG A 265 -4.13 6.00 0.48
CA ARG A 265 -3.08 6.98 0.20
C ARG A 265 -3.33 8.35 0.81
N ALA A 266 -4.58 8.71 1.14
CA ALA A 266 -4.88 9.93 1.89
C ALA A 266 -4.31 9.91 3.33
N LEU A 267 -3.89 8.74 3.84
CA LEU A 267 -3.40 8.56 5.21
C LEU A 267 -1.88 8.42 5.32
N ILE A 268 -1.15 8.53 4.23
CA ILE A 268 0.31 8.46 4.22
C ILE A 268 0.93 9.84 3.99
N VAL A 269 2.17 10.01 4.46
CA VAL A 269 3.00 11.20 4.21
C VAL A 269 4.17 10.85 3.29
N TYR A 270 4.70 9.64 3.43
CA TYR A 270 5.86 9.17 2.69
C TYR A 270 5.51 7.91 1.89
N PRO A 271 5.25 8.02 0.57
CA PRO A 271 4.88 6.88 -0.27
C PRO A 271 5.86 5.72 -0.21
N PHE A 272 7.15 5.98 -0.06
CA PHE A 272 8.19 4.97 -0.02
C PHE A 272 8.11 4.02 1.20
N PHE A 273 7.35 4.35 2.25
CA PHE A 273 7.07 3.40 3.33
C PHE A 273 6.04 2.35 2.93
N SER A 274 5.09 2.71 2.07
CA SER A 274 3.99 1.82 1.66
C SER A 274 4.29 1.09 0.36
N ARG A 275 4.94 1.77 -0.56
CA ARG A 275 5.22 1.30 -1.92
C ARG A 275 6.64 1.70 -2.36
N PRO A 276 7.67 1.09 -1.76
CA PRO A 276 9.06 1.36 -2.14
C PRO A 276 9.33 1.06 -3.62
N ASP A 277 8.60 0.09 -4.19
CA ASP A 277 8.63 -0.28 -5.60
C ASP A 277 8.18 0.86 -6.55
N TRP A 278 7.44 1.85 -6.07
CA TRP A 278 7.07 3.02 -6.88
C TRP A 278 8.23 3.98 -7.11
N ASN A 279 9.29 3.90 -6.32
CA ASN A 279 10.45 4.77 -6.43
C ASN A 279 10.09 6.27 -6.42
N LEU A 280 9.11 6.66 -5.60
CA LEU A 280 8.70 8.06 -5.40
C LEU A 280 9.44 8.66 -4.20
N PRO A 281 10.42 9.56 -4.44
CA PRO A 281 11.28 10.10 -3.38
C PRO A 281 10.69 11.35 -2.70
N PHE A 282 9.40 11.52 -2.70
CA PHE A 282 8.74 12.74 -2.22
C PHE A 282 7.97 12.48 -0.92
N SER A 283 7.78 13.52 -0.12
CA SER A 283 6.67 13.55 0.82
C SER A 283 5.43 14.12 0.14
N LYS A 284 4.28 13.97 0.77
CA LYS A 284 3.03 14.57 0.27
C LYS A 284 2.31 15.33 1.37
N PRO A 285 1.51 16.34 1.02
CA PRO A 285 0.55 16.92 1.95
C PRO A 285 -0.40 15.85 2.46
N ARG A 286 -0.92 16.04 3.63
CA ARG A 286 -1.96 15.21 4.20
C ARG A 286 -3.07 16.06 4.78
N LEU A 287 -4.31 15.68 4.52
CA LEU A 287 -5.48 16.24 5.17
C LEU A 287 -5.76 15.48 6.46
N ILE A 288 -6.09 16.20 7.52
CA ILE A 288 -6.50 15.66 8.81
C ILE A 288 -7.81 16.29 9.24
N LEU A 289 -8.60 15.57 10.04
CA LEU A 289 -9.75 16.16 10.72
C LEU A 289 -9.31 16.75 12.05
N GLN A 290 -9.56 18.02 12.23
CA GLN A 290 -9.35 18.72 13.49
C GLN A 290 -10.59 19.59 13.77
N ASP A 291 -11.23 19.35 14.91
CA ASP A 291 -12.46 20.06 15.32
C ASP A 291 -13.59 19.97 14.28
N GLY A 292 -13.69 18.82 13.57
CA GLY A 292 -14.67 18.58 12.52
C GLY A 292 -14.35 19.19 11.16
N GLU A 293 -13.27 19.97 11.06
CA GLU A 293 -12.80 20.59 9.82
C GLU A 293 -11.62 19.85 9.22
N VAL A 294 -11.53 19.91 7.89
CA VAL A 294 -10.40 19.37 7.13
C VAL A 294 -9.26 20.39 7.11
N LYS A 295 -8.13 20.05 7.72
CA LYS A 295 -6.91 20.86 7.72
C LYS A 295 -5.79 20.17 6.97
N THR A 296 -4.95 20.95 6.31
CA THR A 296 -3.78 20.44 5.59
C THR A 296 -2.53 20.53 6.45
N ILE A 297 -1.76 19.46 6.49
CA ILE A 297 -0.43 19.41 7.09
C ILE A 297 0.62 19.03 6.05
N ASN A 298 1.91 19.23 6.38
CA ASN A 298 3.05 18.96 5.51
C ASN A 298 3.01 19.79 4.20
N ILE A 299 2.78 21.10 4.34
CA ILE A 299 3.01 22.10 3.29
C ILE A 299 3.99 23.13 3.83
N PRO A 300 5.12 23.38 3.13
CA PRO A 300 5.53 22.74 1.88
C PRO A 300 5.89 21.26 2.07
N ALA A 301 5.57 20.44 1.07
CA ALA A 301 5.99 19.05 1.03
C ALA A 301 7.49 18.96 0.78
N LEU A 302 8.15 17.98 1.41
CA LEU A 302 9.60 17.84 1.29
C LEU A 302 9.99 17.20 -0.04
N SER A 303 11.04 17.77 -0.66
CA SER A 303 11.68 17.17 -1.83
C SER A 303 12.53 15.96 -1.44
N GLY A 304 12.86 15.12 -2.41
CA GLY A 304 13.71 13.96 -2.21
C GLY A 304 15.08 14.33 -1.65
N GLU A 305 15.67 15.40 -2.13
CA GLU A 305 16.97 15.89 -1.65
C GLU A 305 16.90 16.21 -0.15
N THR A 306 15.82 16.85 0.30
CA THR A 306 15.63 17.19 1.72
C THR A 306 15.37 15.96 2.58
N ILE A 307 14.63 14.97 2.08
CA ILE A 307 14.30 13.74 2.80
C ILE A 307 15.53 12.86 2.97
N PHE A 308 16.24 12.57 1.89
CA PHE A 308 17.28 11.54 1.88
C PHE A 308 18.69 12.05 2.26
N ILE A 309 18.82 13.34 2.62
CA ILE A 309 20.01 13.87 3.30
C ILE A 309 19.94 13.64 4.81
N GLN A 310 18.77 13.35 5.38
CA GLN A 310 18.61 13.14 6.81
C GLN A 310 19.41 11.93 7.28
N PRO A 311 20.14 12.03 8.41
CA PRO A 311 20.97 10.94 8.91
C PRO A 311 20.14 9.76 9.43
N SER A 312 18.90 10.01 9.84
CA SER A 312 17.98 9.00 10.37
C SER A 312 16.57 9.20 9.85
N VAL A 313 15.84 8.10 9.67
CA VAL A 313 14.40 8.17 9.39
C VAL A 313 13.62 8.88 10.50
N LEU A 314 14.14 8.87 11.74
CA LEU A 314 13.52 9.53 12.89
C LEU A 314 13.57 11.07 12.81
N ASP A 315 14.44 11.61 11.95
CA ASP A 315 14.57 13.05 11.72
C ASP A 315 13.53 13.59 10.73
N LEU A 316 12.75 12.70 10.11
CA LEU A 316 11.68 13.11 9.21
C LEU A 316 10.47 13.66 9.99
N PRO A 317 9.92 14.81 9.57
CA PRO A 317 8.72 15.36 10.22
C PRO A 317 7.47 14.54 9.90
N PHE A 318 6.42 14.75 10.68
CA PHE A 318 5.08 14.18 10.46
C PHE A 318 4.98 12.65 10.43
N LEU A 319 6.00 11.90 10.85
CA LEU A 319 5.99 10.42 10.90
C LEU A 319 4.78 9.87 11.67
N LYS A 320 4.34 10.54 12.73
CA LYS A 320 3.15 10.15 13.51
C LYS A 320 1.84 10.20 12.73
N TYR A 321 1.82 10.91 11.61
CA TYR A 321 0.66 11.02 10.73
C TYR A 321 0.71 10.03 9.55
N ASP A 322 1.81 9.29 9.39
CA ASP A 322 1.92 8.25 8.36
C ASP A 322 1.53 6.90 8.96
N ILE A 323 0.42 6.34 8.45
CA ILE A 323 -0.13 5.08 9.01
C ILE A 323 0.72 3.85 8.73
N VAL A 324 1.62 3.93 7.76
CA VAL A 324 2.50 2.82 7.38
C VAL A 324 3.79 2.84 8.18
N TYR A 325 4.24 4.03 8.58
CA TYR A 325 5.46 4.17 9.36
C TYR A 325 5.37 3.45 10.71
N LYS A 326 6.36 2.63 10.99
CA LYS A 326 6.53 1.93 12.27
C LYS A 326 7.95 2.11 12.76
N GLN A 327 8.12 2.84 13.84
CA GLN A 327 9.43 3.08 14.44
C GLN A 327 10.18 1.75 14.74
N SER A 328 9.45 0.71 15.13
CA SER A 328 10.02 -0.61 15.42
C SER A 328 10.68 -1.29 14.23
N ASP A 329 10.31 -0.92 13.00
CA ASP A 329 10.86 -1.50 11.78
C ASP A 329 12.27 -0.95 11.45
N TRP A 330 12.64 0.16 12.07
CA TRP A 330 13.92 0.88 11.87
C TRP A 330 14.89 0.76 13.04
N GLN A 331 14.39 0.41 14.22
CA GLN A 331 15.20 0.34 15.44
C GLN A 331 15.90 -1.01 15.58
N HIS A 332 17.22 -0.96 15.84
CA HIS A 332 17.99 -2.13 16.24
C HIS A 332 17.60 -2.62 17.64
N LYS A 333 17.40 -3.92 17.78
CA LYS A 333 17.14 -4.61 19.05
C LYS A 333 18.14 -5.74 19.21
N PRO A 334 18.44 -6.19 20.45
CA PRO A 334 19.45 -7.24 20.69
C PRO A 334 19.26 -8.50 19.86
N TYR A 335 18.03 -8.96 19.66
CA TYR A 335 17.75 -10.16 18.87
C TYR A 335 18.02 -10.00 17.35
N HIS A 336 18.21 -8.79 16.85
CA HIS A 336 18.56 -8.55 15.45
C HIS A 336 20.00 -8.97 15.07
N PHE A 337 20.80 -9.42 16.03
CA PHE A 337 22.08 -10.08 15.74
C PHE A 337 21.87 -11.44 15.08
N SER A 338 20.75 -12.12 15.31
CA SER A 338 20.42 -13.41 14.70
C SER A 338 19.60 -13.22 13.43
N TYR A 339 20.05 -13.78 12.32
CA TYR A 339 19.29 -13.80 11.05
C TYR A 339 18.05 -14.66 11.14
N LEU A 340 18.08 -15.73 11.93
CA LEU A 340 16.91 -16.54 12.22
C LEU A 340 15.84 -15.71 12.95
N ALA A 341 16.22 -14.96 13.97
CA ALA A 341 15.30 -14.07 14.68
C ALA A 341 14.79 -12.94 13.77
N ARG A 342 15.66 -12.32 12.97
CA ARG A 342 15.27 -11.29 11.98
C ARG A 342 14.27 -11.83 10.96
N LEU A 343 14.54 -13.02 10.39
CA LEU A 343 13.63 -13.66 9.45
C LEU A 343 12.26 -13.90 10.10
N PHE A 344 12.26 -14.42 11.33
CA PHE A 344 11.02 -14.67 12.06
C PHE A 344 10.21 -13.40 12.30
N VAL A 345 10.80 -12.34 12.87
CA VAL A 345 10.09 -11.08 13.16
C VAL A 345 9.67 -10.35 11.88
N SER A 346 10.40 -10.54 10.78
CA SER A 346 10.06 -9.92 9.49
C SER A 346 8.93 -10.68 8.77
N ARG A 347 8.92 -12.02 8.86
CA ARG A 347 7.89 -12.86 8.23
C ARG A 347 6.57 -12.84 9.01
N PHE A 348 6.65 -12.67 10.34
CA PHE A 348 5.49 -12.66 11.23
C PHE A 348 5.44 -11.35 12.02
N PRO A 349 5.19 -10.21 11.35
CA PRO A 349 5.10 -8.93 12.03
C PRO A 349 3.94 -8.95 13.03
N ARG A 350 4.17 -8.42 14.23
CA ARG A 350 3.09 -8.24 15.20
C ARG A 350 2.11 -7.21 14.65
N TRP A 351 0.88 -7.61 14.46
CA TRP A 351 -0.20 -6.72 14.03
C TRP A 351 -0.45 -5.57 15.02
N SER A 352 -0.18 -5.82 16.32
CA SER A 352 -0.28 -4.84 17.40
C SER A 352 0.80 -3.74 17.41
N LEU A 353 1.86 -3.89 16.61
CA LEU A 353 2.88 -2.86 16.43
C LEU A 353 2.62 -1.98 15.20
N VAL A 354 1.51 -2.19 14.53
CA VAL A 354 0.93 -1.15 13.68
C VAL A 354 0.69 0.05 14.60
N SER A 355 1.13 1.23 14.26
CA SER A 355 0.58 2.52 14.73
C SER A 355 -0.91 2.32 14.92
N PRO A 356 -1.51 2.76 16.05
CA PRO A 356 -2.90 2.45 16.34
C PRO A 356 -3.64 2.58 15.04
N ALA A 357 -4.11 1.44 14.54
CA ALA A 357 -4.67 1.36 13.22
C ALA A 357 -5.69 2.48 13.21
N VAL A 358 -5.53 3.44 12.29
CA VAL A 358 -6.59 4.44 12.12
C VAL A 358 -7.81 3.57 12.03
N SER A 359 -8.72 3.68 12.99
CA SER A 359 -9.88 2.81 13.03
C SER A 359 -10.55 2.93 11.67
N ASP A 360 -11.15 1.86 11.16
CA ASP A 360 -11.90 1.92 9.90
C ASP A 360 -12.86 3.11 9.91
N GLU A 361 -13.38 3.47 11.07
CA GLU A 361 -14.22 4.63 11.29
C GLU A 361 -13.50 5.97 11.06
N ALA A 362 -12.29 6.14 11.59
CA ALA A 362 -11.51 7.36 11.38
C ALA A 362 -11.02 7.50 9.93
N LEU A 363 -10.66 6.36 9.29
CA LEU A 363 -10.33 6.32 7.87
C LEU A 363 -11.54 6.72 7.02
N LEU A 364 -12.72 6.17 7.30
CA LEU A 364 -13.95 6.51 6.59
C LEU A 364 -14.34 7.97 6.83
N SER A 365 -14.35 8.43 8.10
CA SER A 365 -14.72 9.80 8.48
C SER A 365 -13.88 10.84 7.75
N LEU A 366 -12.56 10.66 7.72
CA LEU A 366 -11.67 11.57 7.00
C LEU A 366 -11.98 11.60 5.51
N ASN A 367 -12.02 10.42 4.86
CA ASN A 367 -12.23 10.35 3.42
C ASN A 367 -13.63 10.85 3.00
N ILE A 368 -14.66 10.59 3.79
CA ILE A 368 -16.01 11.16 3.58
C ILE A 368 -15.96 12.70 3.63
N SER A 369 -15.25 13.27 4.61
CA SER A 369 -15.12 14.72 4.75
C SER A 369 -14.34 15.34 3.59
N ILE A 370 -13.26 14.70 3.14
CA ILE A 370 -12.50 15.13 1.95
C ILE A 370 -13.40 15.10 0.71
N LEU A 371 -14.12 14.00 0.49
CA LEU A 371 -14.98 13.86 -0.70
C LEU A 371 -16.08 14.91 -0.72
N ARG A 372 -16.74 15.16 0.42
CA ARG A 372 -17.77 16.20 0.54
C ARG A 372 -17.19 17.61 0.30
N ALA A 373 -16.00 17.89 0.83
CA ALA A 373 -15.32 19.16 0.60
C ALA A 373 -14.98 19.35 -0.89
N PHE A 374 -14.50 18.29 -1.54
CA PHE A 374 -14.15 18.30 -2.96
C PHE A 374 -15.38 18.58 -3.85
N VAL A 375 -16.47 17.82 -3.66
CA VAL A 375 -17.71 18.01 -4.42
C VAL A 375 -18.27 19.41 -4.20
N ARG A 376 -18.37 19.87 -2.93
CA ARG A 376 -18.83 21.22 -2.61
C ARG A 376 -17.99 22.31 -3.28
N SER A 377 -16.69 22.17 -3.28
CA SER A 377 -15.80 23.15 -3.91
C SER A 377 -15.98 23.20 -5.42
N ALA A 378 -16.19 22.05 -6.08
CA ALA A 378 -16.51 22.00 -7.50
C ALA A 378 -17.82 22.74 -7.78
N GLU A 379 -18.89 22.44 -7.05
CA GLU A 379 -20.21 23.08 -7.18
C GLU A 379 -20.15 24.60 -6.95
N GLN A 380 -19.47 25.03 -5.91
CA GLN A 380 -19.28 26.47 -5.61
C GLN A 380 -18.49 27.21 -6.70
N SER A 381 -17.69 26.47 -7.46
CA SER A 381 -16.96 27.01 -8.62
C SER A 381 -17.78 26.99 -9.92
N GLY A 382 -19.04 26.55 -9.87
CA GLY A 382 -19.90 26.41 -11.04
C GLY A 382 -19.56 25.20 -11.91
N VAL A 383 -18.81 24.23 -11.37
CA VAL A 383 -18.42 23.01 -12.05
C VAL A 383 -19.36 21.88 -11.64
N ILE A 384 -19.83 21.08 -12.59
CA ILE A 384 -20.67 19.90 -12.33
C ILE A 384 -19.79 18.74 -11.94
N PRO A 385 -19.81 18.25 -10.68
CA PRO A 385 -19.03 17.09 -10.30
C PRO A 385 -19.74 15.78 -10.69
N ILE A 386 -19.04 14.90 -11.38
CA ILE A 386 -19.42 13.51 -11.62
C ILE A 386 -18.42 12.64 -10.84
N VAL A 387 -18.85 12.09 -9.72
CA VAL A 387 -18.02 11.15 -8.96
C VAL A 387 -18.18 9.75 -9.53
N VAL A 388 -17.09 9.07 -9.69
CA VAL A 388 -17.03 7.75 -10.35
C VAL A 388 -16.33 6.76 -9.41
N HIS A 389 -16.96 5.63 -9.14
CA HIS A 389 -16.28 4.48 -8.57
C HIS A 389 -15.51 3.75 -9.67
N LEU A 390 -14.19 3.88 -9.67
CA LEU A 390 -13.28 3.23 -10.59
C LEU A 390 -12.55 2.10 -9.83
N PRO A 391 -13.00 0.83 -9.93
CA PRO A 391 -12.43 -0.25 -9.14
C PRO A 391 -10.96 -0.50 -9.51
N GLN A 392 -10.14 -0.85 -8.52
CA GLN A 392 -8.77 -1.29 -8.79
C GLN A 392 -8.75 -2.70 -9.41
N PRO A 393 -7.67 -3.09 -10.15
CA PRO A 393 -7.56 -4.42 -10.74
C PRO A 393 -7.89 -5.59 -9.80
N PRO A 394 -7.36 -5.66 -8.56
CA PRO A 394 -7.74 -6.72 -7.62
C PRO A 394 -9.22 -6.75 -7.25
N GLU A 395 -9.91 -5.60 -7.32
CA GLU A 395 -11.33 -5.48 -7.01
C GLU A 395 -12.18 -6.01 -8.17
N VAL A 396 -11.71 -5.82 -9.42
CA VAL A 396 -12.38 -6.36 -10.62
C VAL A 396 -12.34 -7.89 -10.61
N GLU A 397 -11.20 -8.46 -10.19
CA GLU A 397 -11.02 -9.91 -10.07
C GLU A 397 -11.76 -10.50 -8.86
N ARG A 398 -11.87 -9.72 -7.79
CA ARG A 398 -12.51 -10.11 -6.53
C ARG A 398 -13.42 -8.99 -6.02
N PRO A 399 -14.66 -8.85 -6.54
CA PRO A 399 -15.55 -7.72 -6.23
C PRO A 399 -15.84 -7.52 -4.73
N ALA A 400 -15.68 -8.55 -3.91
CA ALA A 400 -15.82 -8.42 -2.45
C ALA A 400 -14.80 -7.46 -1.82
N LEU A 401 -13.69 -7.13 -2.50
CA LEU A 401 -12.68 -6.17 -2.03
C LEU A 401 -13.10 -4.70 -2.23
N THR A 402 -14.12 -4.40 -3.01
CA THR A 402 -14.59 -3.02 -3.29
C THR A 402 -15.19 -2.30 -2.08
N ARG A 403 -15.32 -3.01 -0.97
CA ARG A 403 -16.11 -2.57 0.19
C ARG A 403 -15.75 -1.16 0.66
N ILE A 404 -14.45 -0.85 0.80
CA ILE A 404 -14.03 0.45 1.37
C ILE A 404 -14.34 1.62 0.43
N GLY A 405 -14.12 1.46 -0.89
CA GLY A 405 -14.42 2.49 -1.89
C GLY A 405 -15.90 2.86 -1.89
N LYS A 406 -16.76 1.86 -1.97
CA LYS A 406 -18.22 2.06 -1.95
C LYS A 406 -18.71 2.62 -0.62
N GLN A 407 -18.17 2.16 0.51
CA GLN A 407 -18.55 2.70 1.81
C GLN A 407 -18.31 4.21 1.95
N VAL A 408 -17.20 4.73 1.41
CA VAL A 408 -16.92 6.17 1.40
C VAL A 408 -17.98 6.90 0.58
N LEU A 409 -18.28 6.41 -0.64
CA LEU A 409 -19.26 7.02 -1.53
C LEU A 409 -20.68 7.02 -0.95
N GLU A 410 -21.13 5.88 -0.46
CA GLU A 410 -22.46 5.68 0.11
C GLU A 410 -22.67 6.51 1.40
N LYS A 411 -21.71 6.44 2.33
CA LYS A 411 -21.78 7.21 3.59
C LYS A 411 -21.57 8.71 3.39
N ALA A 412 -20.91 9.13 2.31
CA ALA A 412 -20.85 10.53 1.93
C ALA A 412 -22.21 11.05 1.39
N HIS A 413 -23.15 10.17 1.05
CA HIS A 413 -24.42 10.50 0.40
C HIS A 413 -24.24 11.28 -0.90
N ILE A 414 -23.22 10.89 -1.68
CA ILE A 414 -22.91 11.48 -2.99
C ILE A 414 -23.33 10.49 -4.07
N GLN A 415 -24.07 10.99 -5.05
CA GLN A 415 -24.39 10.21 -6.24
C GLN A 415 -23.09 9.91 -7.02
N TYR A 416 -22.96 8.67 -7.48
CA TYR A 416 -21.78 8.25 -8.23
C TYR A 416 -22.13 7.26 -9.33
N VAL A 417 -21.26 7.20 -10.33
CA VAL A 417 -21.32 6.20 -11.41
C VAL A 417 -20.44 5.01 -11.00
N ASP A 418 -21.02 3.84 -10.89
CA ASP A 418 -20.27 2.60 -10.62
C ASP A 418 -19.81 1.96 -11.93
N LEU A 419 -18.50 1.90 -12.17
CA LEU A 419 -17.93 1.30 -13.37
C LEU A 419 -17.67 -0.20 -13.26
N MET A 420 -17.85 -0.81 -12.07
CA MET A 420 -17.69 -2.25 -11.90
C MET A 420 -18.54 -3.07 -12.87
N PRO A 421 -19.86 -2.79 -13.06
CA PRO A 421 -20.68 -3.55 -14.01
C PRO A 421 -20.20 -3.48 -15.46
N CYS A 422 -19.57 -2.36 -15.84
CA CYS A 422 -19.03 -2.17 -17.19
C CYS A 422 -17.80 -3.04 -17.42
N LEU A 423 -16.90 -3.10 -16.46
CA LEU A 423 -15.67 -3.90 -16.52
C LEU A 423 -15.98 -5.42 -16.45
N LEU A 424 -16.96 -5.82 -15.66
CA LEU A 424 -17.33 -7.23 -15.53
C LEU A 424 -17.95 -7.83 -16.80
N LYS A 425 -18.44 -7.00 -17.74
CA LYS A 425 -18.92 -7.46 -19.05
C LYS A 425 -17.79 -7.90 -19.99
N LEU A 426 -16.56 -7.47 -19.73
CA LEU A 426 -15.40 -7.87 -20.50
C LEU A 426 -14.90 -9.25 -20.09
N ASN A 427 -14.29 -9.98 -21.03
CA ASN A 427 -13.54 -11.17 -20.68
C ASN A 427 -12.41 -10.80 -19.69
N PRO A 428 -12.10 -11.65 -18.71
CA PRO A 428 -11.01 -11.37 -17.76
C PRO A 428 -9.67 -11.00 -18.42
N ALA A 429 -9.31 -11.68 -19.51
CA ALA A 429 -8.06 -11.42 -20.25
C ALA A 429 -8.01 -10.03 -20.91
N ASP A 430 -9.16 -9.40 -21.16
CA ASP A 430 -9.27 -8.10 -21.82
C ASP A 430 -9.33 -6.92 -20.86
N ARG A 431 -9.28 -7.17 -19.53
CA ARG A 431 -9.49 -6.13 -18.53
C ARG A 431 -8.23 -5.35 -18.20
N LEU A 432 -7.08 -6.04 -18.16
CA LEU A 432 -5.84 -5.48 -17.64
C LEU A 432 -4.71 -5.57 -18.66
N VAL A 433 -3.73 -4.67 -18.53
CA VAL A 433 -2.45 -4.78 -19.24
C VAL A 433 -1.64 -5.98 -18.69
N PRO A 434 -0.56 -6.45 -19.38
CA PRO A 434 0.20 -7.62 -18.97
C PRO A 434 0.79 -7.56 -17.55
N SER A 435 1.09 -6.38 -17.02
CA SER A 435 1.54 -6.23 -15.63
C SER A 435 0.47 -6.63 -14.60
N GLY A 436 -0.82 -6.53 -14.97
CA GLY A 436 -1.95 -6.73 -14.08
C GLY A 436 -2.28 -5.53 -13.19
N ASP A 437 -1.56 -4.42 -13.33
CA ASP A 437 -1.69 -3.26 -12.43
C ASP A 437 -2.66 -2.18 -12.96
N HIS A 438 -2.83 -2.07 -14.28
CA HIS A 438 -3.65 -1.03 -14.92
C HIS A 438 -4.60 -1.61 -15.97
N TYR A 439 -5.55 -0.79 -16.42
CA TYR A 439 -6.55 -1.17 -17.41
C TYR A 439 -5.98 -1.29 -18.82
N SER A 440 -6.43 -2.30 -19.54
CA SER A 440 -6.13 -2.49 -20.95
C SER A 440 -6.85 -1.43 -21.83
N PRO A 441 -6.49 -1.28 -23.12
CA PRO A 441 -7.24 -0.47 -24.06
C PRO A 441 -8.73 -0.85 -24.16
N HIS A 442 -9.06 -2.14 -24.09
CA HIS A 442 -10.47 -2.61 -24.10
C HIS A 442 -11.24 -2.16 -22.86
N ALA A 443 -10.62 -2.26 -21.68
CA ALA A 443 -11.22 -1.79 -20.46
C ALA A 443 -11.41 -0.27 -20.45
N ASN A 444 -10.43 0.48 -20.93
CA ASN A 444 -10.53 1.93 -21.09
C ASN A 444 -11.66 2.33 -22.04
N ALA A 445 -11.88 1.60 -23.14
CA ALA A 445 -13.01 1.82 -24.05
C ALA A 445 -14.36 1.56 -23.35
N ALA A 446 -14.46 0.49 -22.57
CA ALA A 446 -15.68 0.18 -21.81
C ALA A 446 -15.98 1.27 -20.77
N ILE A 447 -14.98 1.76 -20.05
CA ILE A 447 -15.07 2.88 -19.08
C ILE A 447 -15.61 4.13 -19.80
N ALA A 448 -14.97 4.53 -20.92
CA ALA A 448 -15.38 5.71 -21.70
C ALA A 448 -16.84 5.62 -22.16
N ASN A 449 -17.25 4.48 -22.68
CA ASN A 449 -18.64 4.26 -23.13
C ASN A 449 -19.67 4.35 -21.99
N CYS A 450 -19.33 3.83 -20.81
CA CYS A 450 -20.21 3.93 -19.65
C CYS A 450 -20.32 5.38 -19.14
N LEU A 451 -19.21 6.12 -19.14
CA LEU A 451 -19.20 7.50 -18.67
C LEU A 451 -19.91 8.48 -19.62
N ARG A 452 -19.89 8.19 -20.94
CA ARG A 452 -20.52 9.05 -21.93
C ARG A 452 -21.97 9.40 -21.59
N ASN A 453 -22.76 8.42 -21.16
CA ASN A 453 -24.16 8.63 -20.82
C ASN A 453 -24.30 9.56 -19.62
N ALA A 454 -23.56 9.32 -18.55
CA ALA A 454 -23.58 10.17 -17.36
C ALA A 454 -23.15 11.62 -17.65
N VAL A 455 -22.13 11.80 -18.51
CA VAL A 455 -21.71 13.13 -18.95
C VAL A 455 -22.81 13.83 -19.76
N ASN A 456 -23.43 13.13 -20.74
CA ASN A 456 -24.50 13.69 -21.56
C ASN A 456 -25.74 14.05 -20.74
N GLU A 457 -26.14 13.21 -19.78
CA GLU A 457 -27.23 13.50 -18.85
C GLU A 457 -26.96 14.75 -18.03
N SER A 458 -25.74 14.86 -17.47
CA SER A 458 -25.31 16.03 -16.67
C SER A 458 -25.30 17.32 -17.51
N LEU A 459 -24.95 17.25 -18.77
CA LEU A 459 -24.99 18.38 -19.71
C LEU A 459 -26.42 18.79 -20.08
N ALA A 460 -27.36 17.81 -20.21
CA ALA A 460 -28.74 18.06 -20.59
C ALA A 460 -29.55 18.77 -19.48
N ILE A 461 -29.30 18.41 -18.23
CA ILE A 461 -30.01 18.99 -17.04
C ILE A 461 -29.78 20.51 -16.91
N GLN A 462 -28.67 21.04 -17.41
CA GLN A 462 -28.30 22.46 -17.27
C GLN A 462 -28.35 23.26 -18.59
N LYS A 463 -29.15 22.87 -19.59
CA LYS A 463 -29.43 23.78 -20.69
C LYS A 463 -30.22 24.98 -20.14
N PRO A 464 -29.72 26.23 -20.26
CA PRO A 464 -30.47 27.40 -19.81
C PRO A 464 -31.65 27.60 -20.75
N GLY A 465 -32.86 27.34 -20.29
CA GLY A 465 -34.08 27.51 -21.09
C GLY A 465 -35.36 26.98 -20.51
N GLN A 466 -35.52 26.97 -19.18
CA GLN A 466 -36.85 26.99 -18.56
C GLN A 466 -36.79 27.86 -17.28
N SER A 467 -37.02 29.18 -17.48
CA SER A 467 -37.47 30.04 -16.41
C SER A 467 -38.73 29.40 -15.84
N PHE A 468 -38.67 28.95 -14.59
CA PHE A 468 -39.89 28.76 -13.81
C PHE A 468 -40.57 30.12 -13.73
N GLY A 469 -41.56 30.29 -14.58
CA GLY A 469 -42.48 31.41 -14.49
C GLY A 469 -43.06 31.48 -13.08
N ALA A 470 -42.82 32.59 -12.42
CA ALA A 470 -43.56 33.00 -11.26
C ALA A 470 -45.04 32.99 -11.66
N GLN A 471 -45.83 32.08 -11.15
CA GLN A 471 -47.26 32.22 -11.09
C GLN A 471 -47.63 32.51 -9.65
N GLY A 472 -48.15 33.76 -9.48
CA GLY A 472 -49.16 34.20 -8.60
C GLY A 472 -49.07 33.95 -7.10
#